data_ac0ee4012043813a40d46c55bad059d3
#
_entry.id   ac0ee4012043813a40d46c55bad059d3
#
_cell.length_a   1.000
_cell.length_b   1.000
_cell.length_c   1.000
_cell.angle_alpha   90.00
_cell.angle_beta   90.00
_cell.angle_gamma   90.00
#
_symmetry.space_group_name_H-M   'P 1'
#
loop_
_entity.id
_entity.type
_entity.pdbx_description
1 polymer ?
#
loop_
_entity_poly.entity_id
_entity_poly.type
_entity_poly.pdbx_seq_one_letter_code
_entity_poly.pdbx_strand_id
1 'polypeptide(L)'
;MSTEIARILHGSHLFGTATETSDHDWKAVYVPDARSIVLGETNVSTCEGAAATGVRNSAGDVDLERHDLRRFVSLLSQGQPVAYEMLFAPTGFHAFEPDSTWTMLQENLDRIVSRQAGKFVGYCRQQALAYGMKGERVAAAEKALALLEAALVEHGPREKLGRFIDRVVAEVGSPHVHEEPRTTAHGKLIRHLKVASKMVAETVSVNEAVSIARGVVSEYGKRARMAKDSDGKDWKALSHAVRIGREAVELFTTGQITLPRPEAAHLLAIKAGNVPADEVGDEIVSLLDEVERASA
;
A
#
# COMPACT_ATOMS: atom_id res chain seq x y z
N MET A 1 6.78 -30.09 -19.72
CA MET A 1 7.35 -29.52 -18.49
C MET A 1 7.32 -28.01 -18.62
N SER A 2 7.00 -27.28 -17.56
CA SER A 2 7.11 -25.82 -17.52
C SER A 2 8.58 -25.39 -17.59
N THR A 3 8.87 -24.25 -18.23
CA THR A 3 10.22 -23.72 -18.39
C THR A 3 10.33 -22.37 -17.73
N GLU A 4 11.22 -22.22 -16.74
CA GLU A 4 11.52 -20.90 -16.18
C GLU A 4 12.26 -20.05 -17.21
N ILE A 5 11.79 -18.82 -17.41
CA ILE A 5 12.39 -17.85 -18.33
C ILE A 5 13.20 -16.77 -17.62
N ALA A 6 12.92 -16.54 -16.32
CA ALA A 6 13.72 -15.69 -15.45
C ALA A 6 13.50 -16.09 -13.99
N ARG A 7 14.55 -15.92 -13.16
CA ARG A 7 14.49 -16.01 -11.69
C ARG A 7 15.37 -14.92 -11.11
N ILE A 8 14.80 -14.09 -10.25
CA ILE A 8 15.40 -12.86 -9.76
C ILE A 8 15.46 -12.92 -8.23
N LEU A 9 16.65 -12.64 -7.67
CA LEU A 9 16.81 -12.38 -6.26
C LEU A 9 16.19 -11.02 -5.96
N HIS A 10 15.08 -11.05 -5.25
CA HIS A 10 14.20 -9.91 -5.00
C HIS A 10 14.36 -9.39 -3.55
N GLY A 11 13.37 -8.68 -3.07
CA GLY A 11 13.31 -8.22 -1.69
C GLY A 11 14.46 -7.28 -1.30
N SER A 12 14.92 -7.41 -0.06
CA SER A 12 15.96 -6.55 0.49
C SER A 12 17.27 -6.57 -0.30
N HIS A 13 17.59 -7.69 -0.92
CA HIS A 13 18.78 -7.83 -1.77
C HIS A 13 18.69 -6.96 -3.03
N LEU A 14 17.58 -7.05 -3.75
CA LEU A 14 17.37 -6.25 -4.98
C LEU A 14 17.35 -4.75 -4.68
N PHE A 15 16.81 -4.34 -3.54
CA PHE A 15 16.69 -2.94 -3.17
C PHE A 15 17.96 -2.35 -2.51
N GLY A 16 18.99 -3.17 -2.25
CA GLY A 16 20.21 -2.74 -1.57
C GLY A 16 20.00 -2.52 -0.07
N THR A 17 18.95 -3.07 0.52
CA THR A 17 18.61 -2.94 1.94
C THR A 17 18.76 -4.25 2.71
N ALA A 18 19.50 -5.20 2.15
CA ALA A 18 19.83 -6.46 2.82
C ALA A 18 20.80 -6.25 3.98
N THR A 19 20.65 -7.05 5.01
CA THR A 19 21.53 -7.17 6.18
C THR A 19 21.99 -8.62 6.31
N GLU A 20 22.91 -8.90 7.21
CA GLU A 20 23.39 -10.28 7.48
C GLU A 20 22.27 -11.25 7.89
N THR A 21 21.16 -10.73 8.37
CA THR A 21 19.99 -11.51 8.79
C THR A 21 18.86 -11.56 7.77
N SER A 22 19.07 -11.03 6.57
CA SER A 22 18.05 -11.01 5.52
C SER A 22 17.88 -12.39 4.91
N ASP A 23 16.65 -12.76 4.67
CA ASP A 23 16.21 -13.93 3.92
C ASP A 23 16.46 -13.73 2.39
N HIS A 24 16.34 -14.81 1.64
CA HIS A 24 16.47 -14.79 0.18
C HIS A 24 15.10 -14.96 -0.48
N ASP A 25 14.54 -13.84 -0.92
CA ASP A 25 13.28 -13.81 -1.66
C ASP A 25 13.55 -13.98 -3.17
N TRP A 26 13.17 -15.12 -3.73
CA TRP A 26 13.25 -15.35 -5.15
C TRP A 26 11.90 -15.18 -5.82
N LYS A 27 11.90 -14.52 -6.96
CA LYS A 27 10.73 -14.43 -7.84
C LYS A 27 11.07 -14.95 -9.22
N ALA A 28 10.20 -15.82 -9.73
CA ALA A 28 10.43 -16.46 -11.02
C ALA A 28 9.22 -16.28 -11.95
N VAL A 29 9.52 -16.24 -13.25
CA VAL A 29 8.51 -16.31 -14.31
C VAL A 29 8.78 -17.55 -15.15
N TYR A 30 7.71 -18.28 -15.47
CA TYR A 30 7.81 -19.51 -16.25
C TYR A 30 6.74 -19.57 -17.35
N VAL A 31 7.05 -20.28 -18.43
CA VAL A 31 6.07 -20.67 -19.45
C VAL A 31 5.48 -22.01 -19.04
N PRO A 32 4.14 -22.11 -18.87
CA PRO A 32 3.47 -23.37 -18.58
C PRO A 32 3.67 -24.39 -19.71
N ASP A 33 3.58 -25.67 -19.38
CA ASP A 33 3.60 -26.70 -20.43
C ASP A 33 2.33 -26.65 -21.30
N ALA A 34 2.43 -27.26 -22.49
CA ALA A 34 1.36 -27.22 -23.47
C ALA A 34 0.03 -27.79 -22.99
N ARG A 35 0.04 -28.78 -22.07
CA ARG A 35 -1.16 -29.36 -21.49
C ARG A 35 -1.87 -28.34 -20.62
N SER A 36 -1.15 -27.69 -19.71
CA SER A 36 -1.71 -26.64 -18.82
C SER A 36 -2.30 -25.49 -19.64
N ILE A 37 -1.64 -25.10 -20.74
CA ILE A 37 -2.16 -24.05 -21.64
C ILE A 37 -3.49 -24.50 -22.27
N VAL A 38 -3.53 -25.70 -22.82
CA VAL A 38 -4.74 -26.24 -23.50
C VAL A 38 -5.90 -26.43 -22.52
N LEU A 39 -5.61 -26.85 -21.28
CA LEU A 39 -6.63 -27.04 -20.24
C LEU A 39 -7.08 -25.72 -19.57
N GLY A 40 -6.45 -24.60 -19.89
CA GLY A 40 -6.76 -23.31 -19.26
C GLY A 40 -6.23 -23.17 -17.83
N GLU A 41 -5.32 -24.03 -17.40
CA GLU A 41 -4.67 -24.03 -16.08
C GLU A 41 -3.52 -23.01 -16.07
N THR A 42 -3.82 -21.76 -16.42
CA THR A 42 -2.86 -20.65 -16.55
C THR A 42 -3.37 -19.44 -15.75
N ASN A 43 -2.57 -18.40 -15.63
CA ASN A 43 -2.82 -17.21 -14.83
C ASN A 43 -2.66 -17.48 -13.32
N VAL A 44 -1.63 -18.25 -12.95
CA VAL A 44 -1.39 -18.76 -11.61
C VAL A 44 -0.13 -18.14 -10.99
N SER A 45 -0.18 -17.89 -9.70
CA SER A 45 0.98 -17.64 -8.83
C SER A 45 1.08 -18.77 -7.80
N THR A 46 2.28 -19.25 -7.55
CA THR A 46 2.58 -20.25 -6.50
C THR A 46 3.69 -19.74 -5.60
N CYS A 47 3.62 -20.09 -4.31
CA CYS A 47 4.63 -19.74 -3.31
C CYS A 47 5.16 -21.03 -2.68
N GLU A 48 6.47 -21.10 -2.52
CA GLU A 48 7.19 -22.18 -1.84
C GLU A 48 8.08 -21.56 -0.76
N GLY A 49 8.28 -22.25 0.37
CA GLY A 49 9.12 -21.78 1.48
C GLY A 49 8.32 -21.38 2.70
N ALA A 50 8.90 -20.57 3.59
CA ALA A 50 8.30 -20.14 4.84
C ALA A 50 7.03 -19.29 4.64
N ALA A 51 6.97 -18.51 3.58
CA ALA A 51 5.78 -17.74 3.20
C ALA A 51 4.53 -18.60 2.99
N ALA A 52 4.70 -19.85 2.52
CA ALA A 52 3.60 -20.78 2.31
C ALA A 52 3.05 -21.35 3.63
N THR A 53 3.83 -21.34 4.71
CA THR A 53 3.49 -21.91 6.02
C THR A 53 3.07 -20.88 7.04
N GLY A 54 3.21 -19.58 6.74
CA GLY A 54 2.90 -18.48 7.68
C GLY A 54 3.85 -18.37 8.88
N VAL A 55 4.99 -19.06 8.81
CA VAL A 55 6.07 -18.97 9.82
C VAL A 55 6.94 -17.75 9.50
N ARG A 56 7.48 -17.09 10.54
CA ARG A 56 8.37 -15.94 10.36
C ARG A 56 9.72 -16.41 9.82
N ASN A 57 10.17 -15.79 8.72
CA ASN A 57 11.45 -16.10 8.08
C ASN A 57 12.64 -15.80 9.01
N SER A 58 13.68 -16.62 8.87
CA SER A 58 14.99 -16.49 9.50
C SER A 58 16.09 -16.28 8.45
N ALA A 59 17.27 -15.88 8.89
CA ALA A 59 18.44 -15.77 8.02
C ALA A 59 18.74 -17.12 7.36
N GLY A 60 18.82 -17.12 6.03
CA GLY A 60 19.06 -18.33 5.23
C GLY A 60 17.80 -19.06 4.76
N ASP A 61 16.60 -18.62 5.19
CA ASP A 61 15.37 -19.12 4.59
C ASP A 61 15.26 -18.62 3.14
N VAL A 62 14.70 -19.47 2.30
CA VAL A 62 14.49 -19.21 0.87
C VAL A 62 13.02 -19.27 0.57
N ASP A 63 12.47 -18.14 0.18
CA ASP A 63 11.11 -18.05 -0.37
C ASP A 63 11.17 -17.94 -1.89
N LEU A 64 10.34 -18.71 -2.57
CA LEU A 64 10.21 -18.65 -4.01
C LEU A 64 8.76 -18.42 -4.41
N GLU A 65 8.50 -17.28 -5.02
CA GLU A 65 7.22 -16.99 -5.67
C GLU A 65 7.39 -17.14 -7.19
N ARG A 66 6.50 -17.91 -7.81
CA ARG A 66 6.51 -18.19 -9.24
C ARG A 66 5.23 -17.71 -9.89
N HIS A 67 5.37 -17.01 -10.99
CA HIS A 67 4.25 -16.57 -11.83
C HIS A 67 4.33 -17.25 -13.19
N ASP A 68 3.24 -17.78 -13.70
CA ASP A 68 3.23 -18.08 -15.13
C ASP A 68 3.29 -16.78 -15.96
N LEU A 69 3.76 -16.87 -17.19
CA LEU A 69 3.96 -15.72 -18.06
C LEU A 69 2.67 -14.91 -18.26
N ARG A 70 1.51 -15.56 -18.38
CA ARG A 70 0.22 -14.88 -18.51
C ARG A 70 -0.13 -14.09 -17.26
N ARG A 71 0.12 -14.69 -16.08
CA ARG A 71 -0.08 -14.01 -14.79
C ARG A 71 0.86 -12.82 -14.66
N PHE A 72 2.12 -12.99 -15.03
CA PHE A 72 3.12 -11.92 -14.99
C PHE A 72 2.74 -10.73 -15.87
N VAL A 73 2.33 -10.99 -17.12
CA VAL A 73 1.84 -9.94 -18.04
C VAL A 73 0.57 -9.27 -17.48
N SER A 74 -0.31 -10.03 -16.83
CA SER A 74 -1.47 -9.46 -16.14
C SER A 74 -1.08 -8.54 -14.98
N LEU A 75 -0.04 -8.89 -14.21
CA LEU A 75 0.49 -8.03 -13.14
C LEU A 75 1.08 -6.73 -13.70
N LEU A 76 1.84 -6.81 -14.79
CA LEU A 76 2.37 -5.65 -15.52
C LEU A 76 1.25 -4.72 -16.00
N SER A 77 0.26 -5.28 -16.69
CA SER A 77 -0.89 -4.50 -17.23
C SER A 77 -1.72 -3.83 -16.13
N GLN A 78 -1.67 -4.37 -14.91
CA GLN A 78 -2.33 -3.81 -13.74
C GLN A 78 -1.47 -2.78 -12.99
N GLY A 79 -0.22 -2.56 -13.40
CA GLY A 79 0.71 -1.66 -12.74
C GLY A 79 1.15 -2.17 -11.36
N GLN A 80 1.34 -3.48 -11.19
CA GLN A 80 1.82 -4.03 -9.91
C GLN A 80 3.31 -3.75 -9.75
N PRO A 81 3.75 -3.13 -8.63
CA PRO A 81 5.16 -2.77 -8.41
C PRO A 81 6.10 -3.94 -8.60
N VAL A 82 5.79 -5.09 -8.02
CA VAL A 82 6.63 -6.29 -8.09
C VAL A 82 6.98 -6.71 -9.51
N ALA A 83 6.05 -6.56 -10.45
CA ALA A 83 6.29 -6.97 -11.83
C ALA A 83 7.25 -6.00 -12.55
N TYR A 84 7.16 -4.72 -12.27
CA TYR A 84 8.12 -3.72 -12.76
C TYR A 84 9.49 -3.91 -12.11
N GLU A 85 9.56 -4.07 -10.79
CA GLU A 85 10.80 -4.34 -10.06
C GLU A 85 11.55 -5.54 -10.65
N MET A 86 10.83 -6.61 -11.00
CA MET A 86 11.43 -7.77 -11.66
C MET A 86 11.98 -7.44 -13.06
N LEU A 87 11.27 -6.67 -13.87
CA LEU A 87 11.73 -6.31 -15.22
C LEU A 87 12.92 -5.34 -15.21
N PHE A 88 13.00 -4.45 -14.25
CA PHE A 88 14.11 -3.51 -14.08
C PHE A 88 15.31 -4.12 -13.33
N ALA A 89 15.20 -5.36 -12.84
CA ALA A 89 16.28 -6.00 -12.10
C ALA A 89 17.54 -6.15 -12.97
N PRO A 90 18.71 -5.67 -12.51
CA PRO A 90 19.98 -5.86 -13.22
C PRO A 90 20.36 -7.34 -13.34
N THR A 91 21.17 -7.68 -14.35
CA THR A 91 21.62 -9.05 -14.63
C THR A 91 22.29 -9.73 -13.44
N GLY A 92 23.00 -8.98 -12.59
CA GLY A 92 23.64 -9.51 -11.37
C GLY A 92 22.68 -10.09 -10.32
N PHE A 93 21.37 -9.84 -10.45
CA PHE A 93 20.34 -10.39 -9.57
C PHE A 93 19.59 -11.59 -10.18
N HIS A 94 19.94 -12.00 -11.39
CA HIS A 94 19.38 -13.18 -12.02
C HIS A 94 20.10 -14.44 -11.57
N ALA A 95 19.35 -15.51 -11.28
CA ALA A 95 19.90 -16.81 -10.88
C ALA A 95 20.60 -17.52 -12.03
N PHE A 96 20.23 -17.20 -13.27
CA PHE A 96 20.77 -17.74 -14.52
C PHE A 96 20.56 -16.73 -15.64
N GLU A 97 21.19 -16.94 -16.79
CA GLU A 97 20.97 -16.10 -17.98
C GLU A 97 19.50 -16.17 -18.41
N PRO A 98 18.79 -15.04 -18.48
CA PRO A 98 17.38 -15.05 -18.84
C PRO A 98 17.12 -15.59 -20.26
N ASP A 99 15.97 -16.22 -20.44
CA ASP A 99 15.48 -16.65 -21.75
C ASP A 99 15.20 -15.46 -22.68
N SER A 100 15.26 -15.70 -23.98
CA SER A 100 14.98 -14.70 -25.01
C SER A 100 13.61 -14.03 -24.86
N THR A 101 12.60 -14.72 -24.32
CA THR A 101 11.28 -14.16 -24.03
C THR A 101 11.37 -13.11 -22.95
N TRP A 102 12.18 -13.32 -21.91
CA TRP A 102 12.41 -12.33 -20.86
C TRP A 102 13.16 -11.11 -21.39
N THR A 103 14.24 -11.36 -22.14
CA THR A 103 15.02 -10.30 -22.78
C THR A 103 14.15 -9.42 -23.69
N MET A 104 13.26 -10.06 -24.48
CA MET A 104 12.29 -9.32 -25.30
C MET A 104 11.38 -8.41 -24.48
N LEU A 105 10.93 -8.84 -23.30
CA LEU A 105 10.14 -7.97 -22.41
C LEU A 105 10.97 -6.78 -21.91
N GLN A 106 12.22 -7.00 -21.53
CA GLN A 106 13.12 -5.93 -21.07
C GLN A 106 13.46 -4.94 -22.18
N GLU A 107 13.65 -5.39 -23.40
CA GLU A 107 13.93 -4.54 -24.57
C GLU A 107 12.72 -3.68 -25.02
N ASN A 108 11.50 -4.02 -24.56
CA ASN A 108 10.27 -3.30 -24.87
C ASN A 108 9.67 -2.58 -23.66
N LEU A 109 10.47 -2.22 -22.67
CA LEU A 109 10.02 -1.53 -21.46
C LEU A 109 9.28 -0.22 -21.76
N ASP A 110 9.72 0.55 -22.73
CA ASP A 110 9.10 1.80 -23.20
C ASP A 110 7.66 1.59 -23.69
N ARG A 111 7.32 0.40 -24.14
CA ARG A 111 5.96 0.02 -24.58
C ARG A 111 5.12 -0.61 -23.47
N ILE A 112 5.76 -1.15 -22.44
CA ILE A 112 5.13 -1.85 -21.31
C ILE A 112 4.84 -0.86 -20.19
N VAL A 113 5.78 0.04 -19.90
CA VAL A 113 5.64 1.06 -18.85
C VAL A 113 4.57 2.07 -19.25
N SER A 114 3.54 2.21 -18.43
CA SER A 114 2.46 3.16 -18.65
C SER A 114 2.32 4.09 -17.45
N ARG A 115 2.14 5.39 -17.70
CA ARG A 115 1.76 6.36 -16.65
C ARG A 115 0.41 6.02 -16.01
N GLN A 116 -0.41 5.21 -16.66
CA GLN A 116 -1.69 4.73 -16.14
C GLN A 116 -1.54 3.50 -15.22
N ALA A 117 -0.39 3.28 -14.60
CA ALA A 117 -0.19 2.23 -13.61
C ALA A 117 -1.00 2.51 -12.32
N GLY A 118 -2.32 2.50 -12.44
CA GLY A 118 -3.27 2.93 -11.41
C GLY A 118 -3.14 2.17 -10.09
N LYS A 119 -2.67 0.91 -10.13
CA LYS A 119 -2.42 0.15 -8.90
C LYS A 119 -1.17 0.61 -8.17
N PHE A 120 -0.15 1.09 -8.89
CA PHE A 120 1.04 1.67 -8.27
C PHE A 120 0.66 2.93 -7.49
N VAL A 121 -0.07 3.85 -8.13
CA VAL A 121 -0.60 5.06 -7.47
C VAL A 121 -1.53 4.69 -6.31
N GLY A 122 -2.45 3.74 -6.52
CA GLY A 122 -3.36 3.25 -5.48
C GLY A 122 -2.62 2.64 -4.29
N TYR A 123 -1.53 1.91 -4.54
CA TYR A 123 -0.69 1.37 -3.49
C TYR A 123 0.04 2.48 -2.71
N CYS A 124 0.65 3.46 -3.37
CA CYS A 124 1.26 4.62 -2.71
C CYS A 124 0.24 5.37 -1.85
N ARG A 125 -0.97 5.61 -2.37
CA ARG A 125 -2.06 6.24 -1.62
C ARG A 125 -2.45 5.41 -0.39
N GLN A 126 -2.53 4.09 -0.52
CA GLN A 126 -2.82 3.20 0.61
C GLN A 126 -1.72 3.27 1.68
N GLN A 127 -0.44 3.30 1.28
CA GLN A 127 0.69 3.44 2.20
C GLN A 127 0.68 4.80 2.90
N ALA A 128 0.49 5.89 2.16
CA ALA A 128 0.37 7.24 2.73
C ALA A 128 -0.80 7.32 3.74
N LEU A 129 -1.96 6.74 3.41
CA LEU A 129 -3.10 6.66 4.32
C LEU A 129 -2.80 5.80 5.56
N ALA A 130 -2.00 4.76 5.42
CA ALA A 130 -1.63 3.88 6.54
C ALA A 130 -0.61 4.53 7.49
N TYR A 131 0.35 5.29 6.96
CA TYR A 131 1.53 5.76 7.72
C TYR A 131 1.67 7.27 7.80
N GLY A 132 1.24 8.02 6.77
CA GLY A 132 1.54 9.43 6.59
C GLY A 132 0.74 10.43 7.43
N MET A 133 -0.44 10.12 7.93
CA MET A 133 -1.32 11.11 8.58
C MET A 133 -1.88 10.65 9.93
N LYS A 134 -1.10 9.91 10.70
CA LYS A 134 -1.62 9.26 11.92
C LYS A 134 -2.01 10.22 13.04
N GLY A 135 -1.19 11.22 13.35
CA GLY A 135 -1.41 12.09 14.51
C GLY A 135 -2.66 12.96 14.37
N GLU A 136 -2.74 13.78 13.34
CA GLU A 136 -3.85 14.71 13.13
C GLU A 136 -5.17 14.01 12.82
N ARG A 137 -5.12 12.94 12.02
CA ARG A 137 -6.33 12.17 11.67
C ARG A 137 -6.92 11.44 12.87
N VAL A 138 -6.07 10.86 13.73
CA VAL A 138 -6.51 10.20 14.98
C VAL A 138 -7.06 11.24 15.95
N ALA A 139 -6.35 12.33 16.16
CA ALA A 139 -6.80 13.42 17.02
C ALA A 139 -8.14 14.01 16.54
N ALA A 140 -8.30 14.21 15.22
CA ALA A 140 -9.57 14.68 14.65
C ALA A 140 -10.71 13.67 14.84
N ALA A 141 -10.44 12.37 14.66
CA ALA A 141 -11.44 11.33 14.87
C ALA A 141 -11.83 11.18 16.35
N GLU A 142 -10.87 11.27 17.28
CA GLU A 142 -11.12 11.27 18.72
C GLU A 142 -11.95 12.47 19.15
N LYS A 143 -11.65 13.67 18.64
CA LYS A 143 -12.41 14.89 18.92
C LYS A 143 -13.84 14.79 18.35
N ALA A 144 -14.00 14.26 17.13
CA ALA A 144 -15.33 14.01 16.57
C ALA A 144 -16.12 12.99 17.38
N LEU A 145 -15.47 11.90 17.83
CA LEU A 145 -16.10 10.90 18.70
C LEU A 145 -16.57 11.53 20.01
N ALA A 146 -15.74 12.32 20.68
CA ALA A 146 -16.10 12.99 21.94
C ALA A 146 -17.32 13.92 21.78
N LEU A 147 -17.39 14.67 20.66
CA LEU A 147 -18.53 15.54 20.37
C LEU A 147 -19.82 14.76 20.09
N LEU A 148 -19.73 13.63 19.40
CA LEU A 148 -20.86 12.74 19.13
C LEU A 148 -21.32 12.03 20.40
N GLU A 149 -20.42 11.62 21.29
CA GLU A 149 -20.76 11.05 22.60
C GLU A 149 -21.44 12.09 23.50
N ALA A 150 -20.98 13.33 23.49
CA ALA A 150 -21.68 14.43 24.21
C ALA A 150 -23.08 14.64 23.65
N ALA A 151 -23.26 14.67 22.34
CA ALA A 151 -24.57 14.78 21.70
C ALA A 151 -25.49 13.58 22.04
N LEU A 152 -24.94 12.38 22.13
CA LEU A 152 -25.65 11.15 22.52
C LEU A 152 -26.20 11.27 23.97
N VAL A 153 -25.39 11.79 24.88
CA VAL A 153 -25.79 12.00 26.29
C VAL A 153 -26.84 13.09 26.41
N GLU A 154 -26.66 14.20 25.69
CA GLU A 154 -27.54 15.38 25.80
C GLU A 154 -28.90 15.18 25.12
N HIS A 155 -28.94 14.52 23.96
CA HIS A 155 -30.13 14.46 23.11
C HIS A 155 -30.72 13.03 22.94
N GLY A 156 -30.02 12.02 23.42
CA GLY A 156 -30.47 10.64 23.40
C GLY A 156 -30.12 9.86 22.12
N PRO A 157 -30.26 8.52 22.17
CA PRO A 157 -29.70 7.61 21.15
C PRO A 157 -30.42 7.63 19.81
N ARG A 158 -31.67 8.10 19.74
CA ARG A 158 -32.51 8.09 18.53
C ARG A 158 -32.42 9.37 17.71
N GLU A 159 -31.79 10.41 18.24
CA GLU A 159 -31.62 11.69 17.54
C GLU A 159 -30.81 11.48 16.25
N LYS A 160 -31.09 12.29 15.22
CA LYS A 160 -30.45 12.15 13.92
C LYS A 160 -29.14 12.90 13.84
N LEU A 161 -28.11 12.26 13.21
CA LEU A 161 -26.79 12.83 13.03
C LEU A 161 -26.83 14.20 12.34
N GLY A 162 -27.73 14.39 11.37
CA GLY A 162 -27.84 15.62 10.59
C GLY A 162 -27.95 16.91 11.41
N ARG A 163 -28.49 16.81 12.63
CA ARG A 163 -28.58 17.95 13.57
C ARG A 163 -27.22 18.40 14.08
N PHE A 164 -26.22 17.54 14.06
CA PHE A 164 -24.93 17.76 14.71
C PHE A 164 -23.76 17.93 13.74
N ILE A 165 -23.95 17.67 12.44
CA ILE A 165 -22.89 17.70 11.44
C ILE A 165 -22.15 19.05 11.46
N ASP A 166 -22.89 20.16 11.39
CA ASP A 166 -22.30 21.50 11.34
C ASP A 166 -21.46 21.80 12.59
N ARG A 167 -21.98 21.43 13.78
CA ARG A 167 -21.27 21.58 15.04
C ARG A 167 -20.00 20.75 15.07
N VAL A 168 -20.08 19.46 14.71
CA VAL A 168 -18.92 18.56 14.73
C VAL A 168 -17.84 19.06 13.77
N VAL A 169 -18.21 19.44 12.56
CA VAL A 169 -17.25 19.95 11.56
C VAL A 169 -16.59 21.25 12.05
N ALA A 170 -17.37 22.19 12.56
CA ALA A 170 -16.85 23.47 13.04
C ALA A 170 -15.93 23.33 14.26
N GLU A 171 -16.32 22.52 15.25
CA GLU A 171 -15.54 22.34 16.47
C GLU A 171 -14.30 21.49 16.27
N VAL A 172 -14.33 20.46 15.39
CA VAL A 172 -13.14 19.67 15.08
C VAL A 172 -12.12 20.51 14.31
N GLY A 173 -12.57 21.25 13.29
CA GLY A 173 -11.73 22.18 12.52
C GLY A 173 -10.56 21.49 11.79
N SER A 174 -10.76 20.25 11.30
CA SER A 174 -9.73 19.47 10.65
C SER A 174 -10.20 19.00 9.25
N PRO A 175 -9.33 18.96 8.24
CA PRO A 175 -9.68 18.43 6.92
C PRO A 175 -10.07 16.94 6.95
N HIS A 176 -9.75 16.23 8.03
CA HIS A 176 -10.09 14.82 8.22
C HIS A 176 -11.50 14.59 8.75
N VAL A 177 -12.21 15.66 9.17
CA VAL A 177 -13.60 15.62 9.60
C VAL A 177 -14.34 16.76 8.91
N HIS A 178 -15.11 16.43 7.89
CA HIS A 178 -15.83 17.40 7.08
C HIS A 178 -17.16 16.85 6.57
N GLU A 179 -18.01 17.74 6.10
CA GLU A 179 -19.23 17.38 5.41
C GLU A 179 -18.92 17.00 3.95
N GLU A 180 -19.50 15.88 3.49
CA GLU A 180 -19.43 15.45 2.08
C GLU A 180 -20.86 15.09 1.63
N PRO A 181 -21.55 15.99 0.87
CA PRO A 181 -22.88 15.68 0.37
C PRO A 181 -22.82 14.70 -0.79
N ARG A 182 -23.77 13.77 -0.86
CA ARG A 182 -23.93 12.82 -1.96
C ARG A 182 -25.34 12.77 -2.49
N THR A 183 -25.47 12.66 -3.79
CA THR A 183 -26.76 12.49 -4.45
C THR A 183 -27.14 11.01 -4.52
N THR A 184 -28.33 10.67 -4.05
CA THR A 184 -28.88 9.32 -4.16
C THR A 184 -29.25 8.97 -5.60
N ALA A 185 -29.50 7.68 -5.90
CA ALA A 185 -29.97 7.23 -7.20
C ALA A 185 -31.30 7.89 -7.63
N HIS A 186 -32.07 8.44 -6.68
CA HIS A 186 -33.32 9.16 -6.93
C HIS A 186 -33.16 10.69 -6.97
N GLY A 187 -31.91 11.20 -7.11
CA GLY A 187 -31.63 12.63 -7.23
C GLY A 187 -31.72 13.42 -5.91
N LYS A 188 -31.94 12.78 -4.75
CA LYS A 188 -31.98 13.46 -3.46
C LYS A 188 -30.57 13.65 -2.93
N LEU A 189 -30.22 14.89 -2.55
CA LEU A 189 -28.97 15.22 -1.86
C LEU A 189 -29.09 14.81 -0.39
N ILE A 190 -28.12 14.02 0.09
CA ILE A 190 -27.99 13.61 1.50
C ILE A 190 -26.64 14.08 2.00
N ARG A 191 -26.64 14.75 3.15
CA ARG A 191 -25.43 15.17 3.85
C ARG A 191 -24.77 13.97 4.52
N HIS A 192 -23.46 13.89 4.45
CA HIS A 192 -22.66 12.89 5.15
C HIS A 192 -21.60 13.59 5.99
N LEU A 193 -21.42 13.12 7.22
CA LEU A 193 -20.24 13.44 8.01
C LEU A 193 -19.14 12.44 7.65
N LYS A 194 -18.04 12.92 7.14
CA LYS A 194 -16.84 12.12 6.93
C LYS A 194 -15.96 12.23 8.18
N VAL A 195 -15.66 11.09 8.78
CA VAL A 195 -14.72 10.98 9.91
C VAL A 195 -13.58 10.09 9.45
N ALA A 196 -12.44 10.69 9.18
CA ALA A 196 -11.27 10.02 8.60
C ALA A 196 -11.61 9.22 7.32
N SER A 197 -11.65 7.89 7.37
CA SER A 197 -11.95 7.02 6.23
C SER A 197 -13.43 6.62 6.11
N LYS A 198 -14.29 6.97 7.07
CA LYS A 198 -15.70 6.54 7.10
C LYS A 198 -16.65 7.70 6.83
N MET A 199 -17.69 7.39 6.08
CA MET A 199 -18.79 8.31 5.79
C MET A 199 -20.05 7.86 6.53
N VAL A 200 -20.71 8.81 7.18
CA VAL A 200 -21.91 8.56 7.99
C VAL A 200 -23.02 9.49 7.51
N ALA A 201 -24.11 8.91 7.01
CA ALA A 201 -25.24 9.69 6.49
C ALA A 201 -25.98 10.46 7.60
N GLU A 202 -26.47 11.65 7.28
CA GLU A 202 -27.26 12.49 8.20
C GLU A 202 -28.50 11.79 8.77
N THR A 203 -29.00 10.77 8.06
CA THR A 203 -30.22 10.04 8.43
C THR A 203 -30.01 8.98 9.50
N VAL A 204 -28.75 8.60 9.81
CA VAL A 204 -28.48 7.62 10.87
C VAL A 204 -28.67 8.25 12.27
N SER A 205 -28.85 7.40 13.26
CA SER A 205 -28.93 7.86 14.64
C SER A 205 -27.57 8.29 15.18
N VAL A 206 -27.55 9.19 16.16
CA VAL A 206 -26.31 9.59 16.84
C VAL A 206 -25.62 8.39 17.49
N ASN A 207 -26.39 7.44 18.03
CA ASN A 207 -25.81 6.22 18.61
C ASN A 207 -25.06 5.37 17.58
N GLU A 208 -25.58 5.25 16.37
CA GLU A 208 -24.92 4.55 15.28
C GLU A 208 -23.68 5.34 14.79
N ALA A 209 -23.78 6.66 14.69
CA ALA A 209 -22.64 7.51 14.34
C ALA A 209 -21.49 7.39 15.36
N VAL A 210 -21.81 7.36 16.67
CA VAL A 210 -20.85 7.10 17.75
C VAL A 210 -20.20 5.71 17.58
N SER A 211 -20.99 4.68 17.28
CA SER A 211 -20.47 3.33 17.07
C SER A 211 -19.47 3.29 15.91
N ILE A 212 -19.80 3.95 14.79
CA ILE A 212 -18.93 4.03 13.61
C ILE A 212 -17.65 4.82 13.94
N ALA A 213 -17.77 5.99 14.58
CA ALA A 213 -16.63 6.82 14.96
C ALA A 213 -15.71 6.09 15.97
N ARG A 214 -16.29 5.37 16.94
CA ARG A 214 -15.56 4.55 17.91
C ARG A 214 -14.83 3.40 17.20
N GLY A 215 -15.43 2.79 16.19
CA GLY A 215 -14.80 1.80 15.33
C GLY A 215 -13.56 2.36 14.63
N VAL A 216 -13.66 3.58 14.07
CA VAL A 216 -12.52 4.30 13.46
C VAL A 216 -11.40 4.50 14.48
N VAL A 217 -11.68 5.09 15.62
CA VAL A 217 -10.69 5.35 16.70
C VAL A 217 -10.08 4.05 17.21
N SER A 218 -10.88 2.98 17.39
CA SER A 218 -10.41 1.67 17.84
C SER A 218 -9.49 1.00 16.81
N GLU A 219 -9.80 1.09 15.53
CA GLU A 219 -8.98 0.53 14.46
C GLU A 219 -7.61 1.22 14.38
N TYR A 220 -7.59 2.54 14.48
CA TYR A 220 -6.35 3.31 14.60
C TYR A 220 -5.62 3.02 15.92
N GLY A 221 -6.35 2.92 17.03
CA GLY A 221 -5.79 2.60 18.34
C GLY A 221 -5.21 1.19 18.45
N LYS A 222 -5.74 0.19 17.73
CA LYS A 222 -5.12 -1.15 17.62
C LYS A 222 -3.80 -1.09 16.87
N ARG A 223 -3.75 -0.39 15.73
CA ARG A 223 -2.52 -0.20 14.95
C ARG A 223 -1.47 0.62 15.70
N ALA A 224 -1.90 1.66 16.43
CA ALA A 224 -1.02 2.44 17.29
C ALA A 224 -0.51 1.64 18.51
N ARG A 225 -1.30 0.70 19.05
CA ARG A 225 -0.88 -0.21 20.12
C ARG A 225 0.03 -1.31 19.61
N MET A 226 -0.26 -1.91 18.47
CA MET A 226 0.67 -2.86 17.81
C MET A 226 2.01 -2.18 17.49
N ALA A 227 1.99 -0.90 17.14
CA ALA A 227 3.20 -0.10 17.01
C ALA A 227 3.87 0.24 18.36
N LYS A 228 3.13 0.32 19.47
CA LYS A 228 3.66 0.55 20.83
C LYS A 228 4.22 -0.72 21.48
N ASP A 229 3.55 -1.87 21.29
CA ASP A 229 3.91 -3.14 21.90
C ASP A 229 5.15 -3.81 21.24
N SER A 230 5.57 -3.32 20.07
CA SER A 230 6.81 -3.75 19.41
C SER A 230 7.98 -2.78 19.64
N ASP A 231 7.96 -1.97 20.71
CA ASP A 231 8.86 -0.81 20.89
C ASP A 231 8.97 -0.02 19.60
N GLY A 232 8.00 -0.29 18.76
CA GLY A 232 8.18 -0.03 17.44
C GLY A 232 6.98 0.09 16.56
N LYS A 233 7.03 1.08 15.92
CA LYS A 233 6.55 1.41 14.61
C LYS A 233 6.98 0.28 13.69
N ASP A 234 6.13 -0.13 12.78
CA ASP A 234 6.52 -1.08 11.73
C ASP A 234 7.51 -0.39 10.78
N TRP A 235 8.76 -0.26 11.25
CA TRP A 235 9.85 0.39 10.54
C TRP A 235 10.10 -0.25 9.17
N LYS A 236 9.88 -1.58 9.06
CA LYS A 236 9.98 -2.29 7.79
C LYS A 236 8.90 -1.78 6.83
N ALA A 237 7.67 -1.61 7.30
CA ALA A 237 6.58 -1.12 6.47
C ALA A 237 6.71 0.38 6.12
N LEU A 238 7.24 1.20 7.02
CA LEU A 238 7.56 2.61 6.75
C LEU A 238 8.64 2.75 5.67
N SER A 239 9.74 2.01 5.80
CA SER A 239 10.82 1.95 4.80
C SER A 239 10.29 1.48 3.44
N HIS A 240 9.42 0.46 3.45
CA HIS A 240 8.77 -0.03 2.23
C HIS A 240 7.86 1.03 1.58
N ALA A 241 7.10 1.79 2.37
CA ALA A 241 6.23 2.84 1.85
C ALA A 241 7.02 3.97 1.17
N VAL A 242 8.12 4.42 1.78
CA VAL A 242 9.03 5.41 1.18
C VAL A 242 9.64 4.87 -0.11
N ARG A 243 10.14 3.63 -0.11
CA ARG A 243 10.72 3.00 -1.30
C ARG A 243 9.74 2.99 -2.48
N ILE A 244 8.53 2.47 -2.26
CA ILE A 244 7.51 2.41 -3.32
C ILE A 244 7.11 3.81 -3.81
N GLY A 245 7.02 4.79 -2.93
CA GLY A 245 6.76 6.18 -3.32
C GLY A 245 7.85 6.73 -4.24
N ARG A 246 9.11 6.55 -3.89
CA ARG A 246 10.25 6.99 -4.71
C ARG A 246 10.35 6.24 -6.03
N GLU A 247 10.10 4.93 -6.05
CA GLU A 247 10.03 4.14 -7.29
C GLU A 247 8.91 4.63 -8.22
N ALA A 248 7.74 4.95 -7.66
CA ALA A 248 6.63 5.48 -8.45
C ALA A 248 6.96 6.84 -9.06
N VAL A 249 7.54 7.76 -8.29
CA VAL A 249 7.98 9.07 -8.80
C VAL A 249 8.99 8.89 -9.93
N GLU A 250 10.01 8.05 -9.73
CA GLU A 250 11.02 7.77 -10.74
C GLU A 250 10.40 7.17 -12.00
N LEU A 251 9.57 6.12 -11.85
CA LEU A 251 8.92 5.44 -12.97
C LEU A 251 8.06 6.39 -13.80
N PHE A 252 7.24 7.23 -13.16
CA PHE A 252 6.32 8.13 -13.88
C PHE A 252 7.04 9.35 -14.49
N THR A 253 8.20 9.74 -13.95
CA THR A 253 8.97 10.86 -14.49
C THR A 253 9.96 10.45 -15.56
N THR A 254 10.60 9.30 -15.40
CA THR A 254 11.72 8.87 -16.26
C THR A 254 11.40 7.63 -17.11
N GLY A 255 10.35 6.87 -16.77
CA GLY A 255 10.06 5.56 -17.37
C GLY A 255 10.98 4.45 -16.88
N GLN A 256 11.77 4.68 -15.81
CA GLN A 256 12.78 3.76 -15.30
C GLN A 256 12.59 3.50 -13.81
N ILE A 257 13.14 2.39 -13.33
CA ILE A 257 13.37 2.11 -11.89
C ILE A 257 14.82 1.72 -11.73
N THR A 258 15.56 2.51 -10.98
CA THR A 258 16.98 2.23 -10.65
C THR A 258 17.08 1.20 -9.53
N LEU A 259 17.79 0.11 -9.76
CA LEU A 259 18.01 -0.97 -8.79
C LEU A 259 19.51 -1.36 -8.77
N PRO A 260 20.13 -1.58 -7.59
CA PRO A 260 19.59 -1.28 -6.24
C PRO A 260 19.19 0.18 -6.08
N ARG A 261 18.34 0.45 -5.09
CA ARG A 261 17.80 1.80 -4.89
C ARG A 261 18.90 2.81 -4.51
N PRO A 262 18.93 3.99 -5.17
CA PRO A 262 19.91 5.03 -4.82
C PRO A 262 19.82 5.48 -3.36
N GLU A 263 18.61 5.50 -2.80
CA GLU A 263 18.32 5.86 -1.41
C GLU A 263 18.42 4.70 -0.42
N ALA A 264 19.05 3.56 -0.77
CA ALA A 264 19.15 2.38 0.09
C ALA A 264 19.66 2.67 1.51
N ALA A 265 20.62 3.58 1.66
CA ALA A 265 21.13 4.00 2.98
C ALA A 265 20.04 4.67 3.84
N HIS A 266 19.21 5.54 3.24
CA HIS A 266 18.08 6.18 3.92
C HIS A 266 17.00 5.15 4.31
N LEU A 267 16.68 4.24 3.40
CA LEU A 267 15.73 3.15 3.67
C LEU A 267 16.19 2.24 4.82
N LEU A 268 17.50 1.97 4.91
CA LEU A 268 18.09 1.23 6.04
C LEU A 268 18.01 2.03 7.34
N ALA A 269 18.26 3.34 7.31
CA ALA A 269 18.13 4.20 8.48
C ALA A 269 16.68 4.21 9.01
N ILE A 270 15.67 4.29 8.13
CA ILE A 270 14.26 4.16 8.49
C ILE A 270 13.98 2.78 9.09
N LYS A 271 14.44 1.70 8.43
CA LYS A 271 14.24 0.31 8.87
C LYS A 271 14.84 0.04 10.26
N ALA A 272 15.95 0.72 10.57
CA ALA A 272 16.61 0.65 11.88
C ALA A 272 15.96 1.57 12.95
N GLY A 273 14.99 2.41 12.59
CA GLY A 273 14.36 3.37 13.49
C GLY A 273 15.21 4.61 13.79
N ASN A 274 16.23 4.89 12.98
CA ASN A 274 17.15 6.01 13.16
C ASN A 274 16.61 7.34 12.58
N VAL A 275 15.44 7.31 11.94
CA VAL A 275 14.73 8.50 11.43
C VAL A 275 13.46 8.68 12.26
N PRO A 276 13.13 9.90 12.73
CA PRO A 276 11.86 10.17 13.43
C PRO A 276 10.67 9.76 12.59
N ALA A 277 9.66 9.13 13.22
CA ALA A 277 8.56 8.57 12.45
C ALA A 277 7.58 9.60 11.90
N ASP A 278 7.51 10.75 12.50
CA ASP A 278 6.80 11.93 11.99
C ASP A 278 7.46 12.43 10.70
N GLU A 279 8.79 12.56 10.67
CA GLU A 279 9.53 12.92 9.45
C GLU A 279 9.30 11.90 8.33
N VAL A 280 9.33 10.58 8.64
CA VAL A 280 9.02 9.55 7.64
C VAL A 280 7.57 9.64 7.18
N GLY A 281 6.66 9.95 8.10
CA GLY A 281 5.25 10.17 7.78
C GLY A 281 5.04 11.32 6.81
N ASP A 282 5.70 12.45 7.05
CA ASP A 282 5.65 13.64 6.19
C ASP A 282 6.28 13.36 4.81
N GLU A 283 7.39 12.61 4.78
CA GLU A 283 8.01 12.16 3.53
C GLU A 283 7.04 11.31 2.70
N ILE A 284 6.31 10.36 3.31
CA ILE A 284 5.34 9.51 2.61
C ILE A 284 4.19 10.35 2.03
N VAL A 285 3.72 11.38 2.74
CA VAL A 285 2.69 12.30 2.23
C VAL A 285 3.21 13.11 1.06
N SER A 286 4.42 13.68 1.17
CA SER A 286 5.06 14.43 0.08
C SER A 286 5.24 13.57 -1.18
N LEU A 287 5.69 12.33 -1.01
CA LEU A 287 5.84 11.38 -2.10
C LEU A 287 4.51 11.04 -2.78
N LEU A 288 3.41 10.95 -2.03
CA LEU A 288 2.09 10.74 -2.64
C LEU A 288 1.70 11.92 -3.54
N ASP A 289 1.90 13.15 -3.09
CA ASP A 289 1.62 14.35 -3.88
C ASP A 289 2.51 14.41 -5.14
N GLU A 290 3.76 13.96 -5.05
CA GLU A 290 4.67 13.87 -6.20
C GLU A 290 4.22 12.79 -7.19
N VAL A 291 3.83 11.60 -6.70
CA VAL A 291 3.30 10.51 -7.52
C VAL A 291 2.03 10.93 -8.25
N GLU A 292 1.09 11.60 -7.56
CA GLU A 292 -0.15 12.08 -8.18
C GLU A 292 0.12 13.11 -9.27
N ARG A 293 1.07 14.01 -9.06
CA ARG A 293 1.50 14.99 -10.09
C ARG A 293 2.21 14.32 -11.26
N ALA A 294 3.07 13.33 -11.02
CA ALA A 294 3.83 12.66 -12.07
C ALA A 294 2.95 11.71 -12.91
N SER A 295 1.86 11.19 -12.34
CA SER A 295 0.91 10.28 -13.02
C SER A 295 -0.18 11.00 -13.80
N ALA A 296 -0.36 12.33 -13.63
CA ALA A 296 -1.34 13.15 -14.33
C ALA A 296 -0.85 13.50 -15.75
#